data_736ad2b8e3bae6e911fcf9d9e3de788e
#
_entry.id   736ad2b8e3bae6e911fcf9d9e3de788e
#
_cell.length_a   1.000
_cell.length_b   1.000
_cell.length_c   1.000
_cell.angle_alpha   90.00
_cell.angle_beta   90.00
_cell.angle_gamma   90.00
#
_symmetry.space_group_name_H-M   'P 1'
#
loop_
_entity.id
_entity.type
_entity.pdbx_description
1 polymer ?
#
loop_
_entity_poly.entity_id
_entity_poly.type
_entity_poly.pdbx_seq_one_letter_code
_entity_poly.pdbx_strand_id
1 'polypeptide(L)'
;MNKYHFVIGVDEVGRGPLLGDVVVCALIFDKAILSIKEDSLSTDLHTADSVSISHNHVLSALTDSKKLSEKKREALFSLIEQTASAHQVVKISASLIDQINILQATLLGMKQAVAGVMAQMLAQYPTATFSIMVDGNQLPVLFDLPNYQQITHEQAIVKGDGKHACISGASVIAKVTRDRDMVALSKLYPDYGIEQHKGYPTAAHIQAIEHYGILPMHRKSFAPIKQRILDQKGEHTVNIR
;
A
#
# COMPACT_ATOMS: atom_id res chain seq x y z
N MET A 1 -30.71 -14.45 -10.89
CA MET A 1 -30.09 -13.54 -9.91
C MET A 1 -28.77 -13.08 -10.49
N ASN A 2 -28.60 -11.78 -10.78
CA ASN A 2 -27.30 -11.25 -11.20
C ASN A 2 -26.31 -11.41 -10.04
N LYS A 3 -25.35 -12.31 -10.18
CA LYS A 3 -24.26 -12.42 -9.22
C LYS A 3 -23.24 -11.31 -9.51
N TYR A 4 -23.10 -10.38 -8.60
CA TYR A 4 -22.02 -9.40 -8.66
C TYR A 4 -20.69 -10.12 -8.45
N HIS A 5 -19.70 -9.80 -9.30
CA HIS A 5 -18.34 -10.29 -9.16
C HIS A 5 -17.38 -9.10 -9.19
N PHE A 6 -16.54 -8.98 -8.18
CA PHE A 6 -15.60 -7.88 -8.02
C PHE A 6 -14.15 -8.37 -8.03
N VAL A 7 -13.25 -7.53 -8.54
CA VAL A 7 -11.81 -7.79 -8.52
C VAL A 7 -11.18 -6.84 -7.49
N ILE A 8 -10.56 -7.39 -6.48
CA ILE A 8 -9.80 -6.66 -5.45
C ILE A 8 -8.32 -6.67 -5.85
N GLY A 9 -7.75 -5.48 -6.09
CA GLY A 9 -6.32 -5.31 -6.23
C GLY A 9 -5.68 -4.95 -4.89
N VAL A 10 -4.53 -5.55 -4.58
CA VAL A 10 -3.81 -5.34 -3.31
C VAL A 10 -2.36 -5.02 -3.58
N ASP A 11 -1.84 -3.99 -2.94
CA ASP A 11 -0.42 -3.63 -2.97
C ASP A 11 0.04 -3.04 -1.63
N GLU A 12 1.36 -3.03 -1.41
CA GLU A 12 1.97 -2.47 -0.22
C GLU A 12 3.10 -1.48 -0.53
N VAL A 13 3.39 -0.63 0.44
CA VAL A 13 4.54 0.27 0.43
C VAL A 13 5.22 0.29 1.79
N GLY A 14 6.55 0.51 1.76
CA GLY A 14 7.28 0.72 3.00
C GLY A 14 7.84 -0.55 3.62
N ARG A 15 8.13 -1.61 2.86
CA ARG A 15 8.81 -2.81 3.37
C ARG A 15 10.27 -2.57 3.71
N GLY A 16 11.00 -1.81 2.89
CA GLY A 16 12.45 -1.56 3.03
C GLY A 16 12.91 -0.48 4.01
N PRO A 17 12.10 0.55 4.36
CA PRO A 17 12.50 1.59 5.30
C PRO A 17 12.85 1.06 6.69
N LEU A 18 13.76 1.77 7.39
CA LEU A 18 14.11 1.54 8.80
C LEU A 18 13.10 2.15 9.77
N LEU A 19 12.24 3.05 9.29
CA LEU A 19 11.36 3.88 10.10
C LEU A 19 9.92 3.81 9.59
N GLY A 20 8.98 3.71 10.53
CA GLY A 20 7.56 3.81 10.29
C GLY A 20 6.90 2.50 9.82
N ASP A 21 5.60 2.61 9.57
CA ASP A 21 4.73 1.49 9.26
C ASP A 21 4.96 0.92 7.85
N VAL A 22 4.59 -0.34 7.64
CA VAL A 22 4.24 -0.82 6.30
C VAL A 22 2.77 -0.50 6.07
N VAL A 23 2.47 0.05 4.90
CA VAL A 23 1.12 0.48 4.52
C VAL A 23 0.64 -0.39 3.37
N VAL A 24 -0.52 -0.99 3.53
CA VAL A 24 -1.17 -1.85 2.54
C VAL A 24 -2.49 -1.21 2.12
N CYS A 25 -2.85 -1.32 0.86
CA CYS A 25 -4.17 -0.96 0.36
C CYS A 25 -4.77 -2.13 -0.41
N ALA A 26 -6.06 -2.37 -0.20
CA ALA A 26 -6.91 -3.16 -1.08
C ALA A 26 -7.94 -2.22 -1.73
N LEU A 27 -8.25 -2.43 -3.03
CA LEU A 27 -9.07 -1.52 -3.81
C LEU A 27 -9.90 -2.25 -4.86
N ILE A 28 -11.13 -1.80 -5.06
CA ILE A 28 -12.04 -2.19 -6.16
C ILE A 28 -12.36 -0.97 -7.00
N PHE A 29 -12.16 -1.09 -8.32
CA PHE A 29 -12.80 -0.19 -9.28
C PHE A 29 -14.11 -0.79 -9.80
N ASP A 30 -15.07 0.06 -10.16
CA ASP A 30 -16.30 -0.36 -10.83
C ASP A 30 -15.99 -1.03 -12.18
N LYS A 31 -16.82 -1.99 -12.59
CA LYS A 31 -16.72 -2.63 -13.91
C LYS A 31 -16.80 -1.63 -15.06
N ALA A 32 -17.57 -0.56 -14.91
CA ALA A 32 -17.65 0.51 -15.89
C ALA A 32 -16.29 1.17 -16.17
N ILE A 33 -15.40 1.24 -15.15
CA ILE A 33 -14.04 1.77 -15.27
C ILE A 33 -13.12 0.78 -15.99
N LEU A 34 -13.34 -0.52 -15.80
CA LEU A 34 -12.48 -1.58 -16.36
C LEU A 34 -12.82 -1.91 -17.82
N SER A 35 -14.08 -1.78 -18.24
CA SER A 35 -14.55 -2.11 -19.58
C SER A 35 -14.10 -1.12 -20.69
N ILE A 36 -13.67 0.07 -20.30
CA ILE A 36 -13.23 1.10 -21.26
C ILE A 36 -11.85 0.80 -21.89
N LYS A 37 -11.11 -0.17 -21.37
CA LYS A 37 -9.78 -0.54 -21.92
C LYS A 37 -9.82 -1.30 -23.24
N GLU A 38 -10.94 -1.91 -23.60
CA GLU A 38 -11.02 -2.77 -24.80
C GLU A 38 -11.51 -2.04 -26.06
N ASP A 39 -12.22 -0.94 -25.95
CA ASP A 39 -12.88 -0.29 -27.11
C ASP A 39 -12.32 1.09 -27.53
N SER A 40 -11.32 1.64 -26.87
CA SER A 40 -10.88 3.03 -27.11
C SER A 40 -9.78 3.20 -28.17
N LEU A 41 -9.86 2.48 -29.28
CA LEU A 41 -9.07 2.76 -30.51
C LEU A 41 -9.90 3.43 -31.60
N SER A 42 -11.10 3.90 -31.30
CA SER A 42 -11.89 4.73 -32.22
C SER A 42 -11.97 6.17 -31.72
N THR A 43 -11.27 7.03 -32.44
CA THR A 43 -11.35 8.49 -32.41
C THR A 43 -12.76 8.96 -32.74
N ASP A 44 -13.52 9.45 -31.71
CA ASP A 44 -14.53 10.50 -31.93
C ASP A 44 -14.77 11.29 -30.63
N LEU A 45 -14.27 12.52 -30.64
CA LEU A 45 -14.10 13.44 -29.50
C LEU A 45 -15.25 14.41 -29.37
N HIS A 46 -16.50 13.99 -29.41
CA HIS A 46 -17.60 14.97 -29.27
C HIS A 46 -18.89 14.46 -28.64
N THR A 47 -18.87 13.85 -27.49
CA THR A 47 -20.03 13.81 -26.53
C THR A 47 -19.75 12.79 -25.43
N ALA A 48 -18.82 13.10 -24.55
CA ALA A 48 -18.64 12.31 -23.36
C ALA A 48 -19.07 13.13 -22.16
N ASP A 49 -20.02 12.61 -21.39
CA ASP A 49 -20.40 13.16 -20.10
C ASP A 49 -19.18 13.30 -19.20
N SER A 50 -19.14 14.33 -18.36
CA SER A 50 -18.01 14.68 -17.49
C SER A 50 -17.50 13.52 -16.61
N VAL A 51 -18.37 12.56 -16.29
CA VAL A 51 -18.05 11.34 -15.53
C VAL A 51 -17.18 10.36 -16.36
N SER A 52 -17.51 10.18 -17.66
CA SER A 52 -16.75 9.28 -18.55
C SER A 52 -15.33 9.78 -18.80
N ILE A 53 -15.11 11.09 -18.85
CA ILE A 53 -13.78 11.70 -19.02
C ILE A 53 -12.91 11.45 -17.80
N SER A 54 -13.46 11.52 -16.58
CA SER A 54 -12.75 11.26 -15.33
C SER A 54 -12.23 9.84 -15.25
N HIS A 55 -13.03 8.85 -15.63
CA HIS A 55 -12.68 7.43 -15.58
C HIS A 55 -11.55 7.05 -16.56
N ASN A 56 -11.63 7.54 -17.80
CA ASN A 56 -10.59 7.32 -18.82
C ASN A 56 -9.23 7.93 -18.39
N HIS A 57 -9.28 9.07 -17.73
CA HIS A 57 -8.08 9.73 -17.21
C HIS A 57 -7.41 8.94 -16.08
N VAL A 58 -8.18 8.30 -15.20
CA VAL A 58 -7.64 7.42 -14.13
C VAL A 58 -6.87 6.26 -14.73
N LEU A 59 -7.47 5.51 -15.64
CA LEU A 59 -6.85 4.31 -16.21
C LEU A 59 -5.58 4.61 -17.02
N SER A 60 -5.57 5.69 -17.79
CA SER A 60 -4.38 6.11 -18.53
C SER A 60 -3.25 6.58 -17.60
N ALA A 61 -3.59 7.31 -16.53
CA ALA A 61 -2.63 7.80 -15.55
C ALA A 61 -2.06 6.67 -14.67
N LEU A 62 -2.83 5.63 -14.37
CA LEU A 62 -2.39 4.46 -13.60
C LEU A 62 -1.30 3.66 -14.28
N THR A 63 -1.32 3.59 -15.62
CA THR A 63 -0.32 2.81 -16.40
C THR A 63 1.10 3.36 -16.24
N ASP A 64 1.27 4.62 -15.85
CA ASP A 64 2.58 5.29 -15.71
C ASP A 64 2.86 5.77 -14.26
N SER A 65 2.11 5.24 -13.28
CA SER A 65 2.10 5.71 -11.88
C SER A 65 3.48 5.73 -11.20
N LYS A 66 4.37 4.79 -11.56
CA LYS A 66 5.74 4.71 -11.01
C LYS A 66 6.64 5.88 -11.41
N LYS A 67 6.35 6.54 -12.54
CA LYS A 67 7.12 7.68 -13.06
C LYS A 67 6.51 9.03 -12.68
N LEU A 68 5.38 9.04 -11.95
CA LEU A 68 4.71 10.27 -11.59
C LEU A 68 5.49 11.06 -10.53
N SER A 69 5.53 12.38 -10.69
CA SER A 69 5.96 13.29 -9.62
C SER A 69 5.01 13.20 -8.42
N GLU A 70 5.46 13.62 -7.24
CA GLU A 70 4.64 13.63 -6.02
C GLU A 70 3.32 14.39 -6.24
N LYS A 71 3.37 15.59 -6.86
CA LYS A 71 2.17 16.40 -7.17
C LYS A 71 1.17 15.67 -8.08
N LYS A 72 1.64 14.96 -9.10
CA LYS A 72 0.77 14.19 -9.98
C LYS A 72 0.18 12.98 -9.27
N ARG A 73 0.93 12.36 -8.36
CA ARG A 73 0.48 11.22 -7.55
C ARG A 73 -0.59 11.63 -6.55
N GLU A 74 -0.46 12.82 -5.94
CA GLU A 74 -1.49 13.41 -5.06
C GLU A 74 -2.79 13.70 -5.83
N ALA A 75 -2.72 14.25 -7.04
CA ALA A 75 -3.89 14.46 -7.88
C ALA A 75 -4.58 13.14 -8.25
N LEU A 76 -3.77 12.11 -8.58
CA LEU A 76 -4.28 10.77 -8.90
C LEU A 76 -4.89 10.08 -7.67
N PHE A 77 -4.34 10.27 -6.48
CA PHE A 77 -4.90 9.79 -5.23
C PHE A 77 -6.35 10.27 -5.05
N SER A 78 -6.58 11.59 -5.15
CA SER A 78 -7.92 12.16 -4.99
C SER A 78 -8.90 11.63 -6.05
N LEU A 79 -8.42 11.42 -7.28
CA LEU A 79 -9.24 10.88 -8.36
C LEU A 79 -9.59 9.39 -8.11
N ILE A 80 -8.64 8.60 -7.61
CA ILE A 80 -8.88 7.20 -7.25
C ILE A 80 -9.89 7.11 -6.10
N GLU A 81 -9.77 7.95 -5.05
CA GLU A 81 -10.74 7.98 -3.95
C GLU A 81 -12.17 8.26 -4.41
N GLN A 82 -12.33 9.13 -5.41
CA GLN A 82 -13.65 9.48 -5.97
C GLN A 82 -14.22 8.39 -6.88
N THR A 83 -13.38 7.56 -7.47
CA THR A 83 -13.78 6.60 -8.51
C THR A 83 -13.74 5.14 -8.06
N ALA A 84 -13.06 4.82 -6.96
CA ALA A 84 -13.08 3.48 -6.39
C ALA A 84 -14.45 3.15 -5.79
N SER A 85 -14.96 1.95 -6.07
CA SER A 85 -16.19 1.45 -5.44
C SER A 85 -15.99 1.15 -3.95
N ALA A 86 -14.79 0.70 -3.59
CA ALA A 86 -14.35 0.49 -2.22
C ALA A 86 -12.83 0.50 -2.15
N HIS A 87 -12.27 0.96 -1.05
CA HIS A 87 -10.87 0.73 -0.70
C HIS A 87 -10.69 0.65 0.81
N GLN A 88 -9.62 -0.02 1.23
CA GLN A 88 -9.22 -0.12 2.63
C GLN A 88 -7.71 0.01 2.75
N VAL A 89 -7.27 0.97 3.54
CA VAL A 89 -5.86 1.14 3.91
C VAL A 89 -5.65 0.52 5.29
N VAL A 90 -4.58 -0.24 5.42
CA VAL A 90 -4.12 -0.84 6.69
C VAL A 90 -2.67 -0.46 6.93
N LYS A 91 -2.37 -0.03 8.15
CA LYS A 91 -1.01 0.31 8.60
C LYS A 91 -0.59 -0.69 9.66
N ILE A 92 0.55 -1.34 9.45
CA ILE A 92 1.15 -2.26 10.43
C ILE A 92 2.38 -1.59 11.02
N SER A 93 2.36 -1.40 12.34
CA SER A 93 3.35 -0.61 13.06
C SER A 93 4.75 -1.23 13.05
N ALA A 94 5.77 -0.37 13.20
CA ALA A 94 7.16 -0.81 13.38
C ALA A 94 7.31 -1.82 14.53
N SER A 95 6.58 -1.63 15.63
CA SER A 95 6.60 -2.55 16.78
C SER A 95 6.08 -3.94 16.41
N LEU A 96 5.00 -4.02 15.63
CA LEU A 96 4.47 -5.32 15.18
C LEU A 96 5.38 -5.97 14.11
N ILE A 97 5.98 -5.16 13.22
CA ILE A 97 7.00 -5.63 12.28
C ILE A 97 8.17 -6.30 13.02
N ASP A 98 8.62 -5.71 14.13
CA ASP A 98 9.70 -6.27 14.95
C ASP A 98 9.34 -7.61 15.61
N GLN A 99 8.05 -7.84 15.90
CA GLN A 99 7.55 -9.07 16.54
C GLN A 99 7.39 -10.22 15.54
N ILE A 100 6.83 -9.95 14.34
CA ILE A 100 6.41 -11.00 13.41
C ILE A 100 7.19 -10.99 12.10
N ASN A 101 8.17 -10.14 11.92
CA ASN A 101 8.95 -9.77 10.73
C ASN A 101 8.14 -9.07 9.63
N ILE A 102 8.87 -8.45 8.67
CA ILE A 102 8.26 -7.62 7.63
C ILE A 102 7.38 -8.42 6.65
N LEU A 103 7.71 -9.66 6.36
CA LEU A 103 6.90 -10.49 5.46
C LEU A 103 5.54 -10.79 6.11
N GLN A 104 5.54 -11.28 7.34
CA GLN A 104 4.30 -11.62 8.05
C GLN A 104 3.46 -10.37 8.34
N ALA A 105 4.10 -9.24 8.66
CA ALA A 105 3.43 -7.95 8.83
C ALA A 105 2.74 -7.47 7.54
N THR A 106 3.41 -7.60 6.39
CA THR A 106 2.83 -7.27 5.09
C THR A 106 1.63 -8.16 4.78
N LEU A 107 1.77 -9.48 4.91
CA LEU A 107 0.68 -10.44 4.65
C LEU A 107 -0.51 -10.24 5.60
N LEU A 108 -0.26 -9.92 6.87
CA LEU A 108 -1.31 -9.56 7.83
C LEU A 108 -2.06 -8.30 7.38
N GLY A 109 -1.33 -7.26 6.97
CA GLY A 109 -1.92 -6.04 6.42
C GLY A 109 -2.78 -6.30 5.19
N MET A 110 -2.29 -7.14 4.25
CA MET A 110 -3.03 -7.55 3.05
C MET A 110 -4.34 -8.26 3.41
N LYS A 111 -4.29 -9.22 4.33
CA LYS A 111 -5.47 -9.94 4.83
C LYS A 111 -6.51 -8.98 5.41
N GLN A 112 -6.08 -8.06 6.27
CA GLN A 112 -6.98 -7.09 6.90
C GLN A 112 -7.59 -6.12 5.88
N ALA A 113 -6.80 -5.68 4.89
CA ALA A 113 -7.27 -4.80 3.83
C ALA A 113 -8.31 -5.48 2.94
N VAL A 114 -8.07 -6.74 2.54
CA VAL A 114 -9.04 -7.55 1.78
C VAL A 114 -10.31 -7.74 2.57
N ALA A 115 -10.22 -8.13 3.85
CA ALA A 115 -11.39 -8.31 4.71
C ALA A 115 -12.23 -7.04 4.83
N GLY A 116 -11.58 -5.87 4.97
CA GLY A 116 -12.27 -4.58 5.06
C GLY A 116 -13.01 -4.21 3.78
N VAL A 117 -12.39 -4.39 2.61
CA VAL A 117 -13.04 -4.15 1.31
C VAL A 117 -14.19 -5.12 1.07
N MET A 118 -14.00 -6.42 1.37
CA MET A 118 -15.08 -7.40 1.26
C MET A 118 -16.27 -7.04 2.14
N ALA A 119 -16.05 -6.62 3.38
CA ALA A 119 -17.12 -6.23 4.30
C ALA A 119 -17.91 -5.01 3.77
N GLN A 120 -17.23 -4.01 3.20
CA GLN A 120 -17.89 -2.85 2.57
C GLN A 120 -18.79 -3.27 1.41
N MET A 121 -18.30 -4.14 0.54
CA MET A 121 -19.06 -4.59 -0.64
C MET A 121 -20.19 -5.54 -0.27
N LEU A 122 -20.00 -6.43 0.69
CA LEU A 122 -21.04 -7.37 1.13
C LEU A 122 -22.19 -6.70 1.86
N ALA A 123 -21.98 -5.55 2.47
CA ALA A 123 -23.05 -4.73 3.05
C ALA A 123 -24.05 -4.25 1.97
N GLN A 124 -23.58 -4.02 0.74
CA GLN A 124 -24.41 -3.58 -0.39
C GLN A 124 -24.83 -4.74 -1.30
N TYR A 125 -23.98 -5.74 -1.43
CA TYR A 125 -24.15 -6.91 -2.34
C TYR A 125 -23.90 -8.20 -1.58
N PRO A 126 -24.84 -8.68 -0.75
CA PRO A 126 -24.63 -9.81 0.18
C PRO A 126 -24.22 -11.13 -0.50
N THR A 127 -24.51 -11.29 -1.79
CA THR A 127 -24.19 -12.50 -2.58
C THR A 127 -23.04 -12.29 -3.56
N ALA A 128 -22.28 -11.19 -3.42
CA ALA A 128 -21.14 -10.90 -4.28
C ALA A 128 -20.04 -11.95 -4.11
N THR A 129 -19.30 -12.16 -5.19
CA THR A 129 -18.08 -12.98 -5.20
C THR A 129 -16.86 -12.14 -5.56
N PHE A 130 -15.68 -12.61 -5.20
CA PHE A 130 -14.45 -11.83 -5.32
C PHE A 130 -13.32 -12.63 -5.97
N SER A 131 -12.53 -11.95 -6.82
CA SER A 131 -11.19 -12.39 -7.21
C SER A 131 -10.18 -11.46 -6.55
N ILE A 132 -9.14 -12.03 -5.92
CA ILE A 132 -8.09 -11.30 -5.23
C ILE A 132 -6.83 -11.31 -6.09
N MET A 133 -6.30 -10.13 -6.41
CA MET A 133 -5.05 -9.93 -7.15
C MET A 133 -4.07 -9.15 -6.29
N VAL A 134 -2.94 -9.77 -5.94
CA VAL A 134 -1.92 -9.19 -5.05
C VAL A 134 -0.66 -8.88 -5.84
N ASP A 135 -0.06 -7.70 -5.67
CA ASP A 135 1.26 -7.43 -6.22
C ASP A 135 2.33 -8.32 -5.56
N GLY A 136 3.28 -8.80 -6.36
CA GLY A 136 4.38 -9.63 -5.88
C GLY A 136 4.20 -11.12 -6.12
N ASN A 137 4.81 -11.95 -5.23
CA ASN A 137 4.87 -13.40 -5.37
C ASN A 137 4.33 -14.17 -4.15
N GLN A 138 3.69 -13.46 -3.22
CA GLN A 138 3.15 -14.05 -1.98
C GLN A 138 1.67 -13.70 -1.84
N LEU A 139 0.88 -14.66 -1.36
CA LEU A 139 -0.52 -14.46 -1.02
C LEU A 139 -0.70 -14.44 0.51
N PRO A 140 -1.55 -13.56 1.05
CA PRO A 140 -1.98 -13.67 2.43
C PRO A 140 -2.82 -14.92 2.64
N VAL A 141 -2.83 -15.44 3.87
CA VAL A 141 -3.75 -16.52 4.25
C VAL A 141 -5.15 -15.94 4.43
N LEU A 142 -6.10 -16.31 3.57
CA LEU A 142 -7.47 -15.78 3.56
C LEU A 142 -8.53 -16.80 3.97
N PHE A 143 -8.22 -18.11 4.00
CA PHE A 143 -9.18 -19.19 4.22
C PHE A 143 -9.89 -19.14 5.60
N ASP A 144 -9.36 -18.39 6.57
CA ASP A 144 -9.95 -18.18 7.89
C ASP A 144 -10.81 -16.90 7.98
N LEU A 145 -10.99 -16.17 6.87
CA LEU A 145 -11.93 -15.05 6.82
C LEU A 145 -13.39 -15.54 6.87
N PRO A 146 -14.29 -14.83 7.57
CA PRO A 146 -15.69 -15.24 7.71
C PRO A 146 -16.42 -15.49 6.38
N ASN A 147 -16.04 -14.77 5.34
CA ASN A 147 -16.68 -14.82 4.01
C ASN A 147 -15.75 -15.42 2.94
N TYR A 148 -14.82 -16.28 3.33
CA TYR A 148 -13.86 -16.89 2.39
C TYR A 148 -14.53 -17.64 1.24
N GLN A 149 -15.66 -18.31 1.46
CA GLN A 149 -16.43 -19.01 0.43
C GLN A 149 -16.91 -18.11 -0.72
N GLN A 150 -16.86 -16.79 -0.55
CA GLN A 150 -17.16 -15.81 -1.60
C GLN A 150 -15.94 -15.42 -2.42
N ILE A 151 -14.74 -15.83 -2.02
CA ILE A 151 -13.52 -15.71 -2.82
C ILE A 151 -13.48 -16.87 -3.81
N THR A 152 -13.48 -16.54 -5.10
CA THR A 152 -13.49 -17.54 -6.18
C THR A 152 -12.11 -17.73 -6.82
N HIS A 153 -11.22 -16.76 -6.65
CA HIS A 153 -9.88 -16.80 -7.21
C HIS A 153 -8.90 -15.94 -6.38
N GLU A 154 -7.69 -16.45 -6.21
CA GLU A 154 -6.59 -15.74 -5.55
C GLU A 154 -5.33 -15.86 -6.40
N GLN A 155 -4.65 -14.75 -6.69
CA GLN A 155 -3.45 -14.75 -7.52
C GLN A 155 -2.44 -13.69 -7.06
N ALA A 156 -1.18 -14.10 -6.87
CA ALA A 156 -0.04 -13.20 -6.75
C ALA A 156 0.50 -12.89 -8.16
N ILE A 157 0.76 -11.64 -8.45
CA ILE A 157 1.14 -11.16 -9.79
C ILE A 157 2.39 -10.31 -9.70
N VAL A 158 3.51 -10.85 -10.13
CA VAL A 158 4.78 -10.11 -10.14
C VAL A 158 4.69 -8.88 -11.04
N LYS A 159 4.96 -7.69 -10.48
CA LYS A 159 4.79 -6.37 -11.11
C LYS A 159 3.34 -6.16 -11.55
N GLY A 160 2.39 -6.56 -10.71
CA GLY A 160 0.95 -6.44 -10.95
C GLY A 160 0.49 -4.99 -11.02
N ASP A 161 1.14 -4.10 -10.28
CA ASP A 161 0.93 -2.66 -10.29
C ASP A 161 1.12 -2.01 -11.67
N GLY A 162 1.97 -2.56 -12.52
CA GLY A 162 2.13 -2.14 -13.92
C GLY A 162 1.17 -2.82 -14.90
N LYS A 163 0.38 -3.81 -14.46
CA LYS A 163 -0.44 -4.66 -15.35
C LYS A 163 -1.94 -4.53 -15.10
N HIS A 164 -2.34 -4.31 -13.85
CA HIS A 164 -3.74 -4.32 -13.41
C HIS A 164 -4.10 -3.01 -12.72
N ALA A 165 -5.14 -2.35 -13.21
CA ALA A 165 -5.57 -1.04 -12.71
C ALA A 165 -5.91 -1.05 -11.21
N CYS A 166 -6.56 -2.10 -10.71
CA CYS A 166 -6.91 -2.22 -9.28
C CYS A 166 -5.66 -2.32 -8.39
N ILE A 167 -4.62 -3.06 -8.81
CA ILE A 167 -3.35 -3.13 -8.07
C ILE A 167 -2.62 -1.79 -8.16
N SER A 168 -2.57 -1.17 -9.35
CA SER A 168 -1.94 0.14 -9.54
C SER A 168 -2.62 1.22 -8.69
N GLY A 169 -3.95 1.22 -8.62
CA GLY A 169 -4.71 2.12 -7.75
C GLY A 169 -4.39 1.90 -6.27
N ALA A 170 -4.34 0.64 -5.82
CA ALA A 170 -3.94 0.29 -4.46
C ALA A 170 -2.52 0.78 -4.15
N SER A 171 -1.57 0.61 -5.09
CA SER A 171 -0.19 1.11 -5.00
C SER A 171 -0.13 2.63 -4.77
N VAL A 172 -0.88 3.40 -5.56
CA VAL A 172 -0.94 4.86 -5.43
C VAL A 172 -1.50 5.26 -4.06
N ILE A 173 -2.62 4.68 -3.64
CA ILE A 173 -3.24 4.98 -2.35
C ILE A 173 -2.28 4.65 -1.19
N ALA A 174 -1.67 3.47 -1.18
CA ALA A 174 -0.71 3.08 -0.17
C ALA A 174 0.50 4.02 -0.13
N LYS A 175 1.05 4.37 -1.30
CA LYS A 175 2.24 5.23 -1.44
C LYS A 175 1.98 6.65 -0.92
N VAL A 176 0.89 7.29 -1.36
CA VAL A 176 0.55 8.65 -0.94
C VAL A 176 0.26 8.69 0.56
N THR A 177 -0.51 7.73 1.07
CA THR A 177 -0.79 7.62 2.50
C THR A 177 0.49 7.56 3.32
N ARG A 178 1.43 6.67 2.93
CA ARG A 178 2.70 6.55 3.65
C ARG A 178 3.57 7.80 3.53
N ASP A 179 3.65 8.42 2.37
CA ASP A 179 4.45 9.63 2.18
C ASP A 179 3.92 10.78 3.04
N ARG A 180 2.60 10.95 3.16
CA ARG A 180 1.96 11.91 4.07
C ARG A 180 2.29 11.62 5.53
N ASP A 181 2.30 10.35 5.95
CA ASP A 181 2.71 9.96 7.32
C ASP A 181 4.17 10.34 7.58
N MET A 182 5.07 10.13 6.60
CA MET A 182 6.48 10.51 6.74
C MET A 182 6.67 12.02 6.79
N VAL A 183 5.90 12.81 6.03
CA VAL A 183 5.88 14.27 6.11
C VAL A 183 5.35 14.74 7.48
N ALA A 184 4.31 14.13 8.00
CA ALA A 184 3.80 14.44 9.34
C ALA A 184 4.85 14.12 10.42
N LEU A 185 5.54 12.98 10.30
CA LEU A 185 6.59 12.56 11.23
C LEU A 185 7.81 13.49 11.17
N SER A 186 8.18 14.00 9.98
CA SER A 186 9.30 14.93 9.83
C SER A 186 9.11 16.23 10.60
N LYS A 187 7.87 16.68 10.77
CA LYS A 187 7.54 17.87 11.57
C LYS A 187 7.76 17.65 13.07
N LEU A 188 7.62 16.42 13.55
CA LEU A 188 7.85 16.04 14.95
C LEU A 188 9.35 15.81 15.23
N TYR A 189 10.10 15.40 14.21
CA TYR A 189 11.54 15.08 14.30
C TYR A 189 12.31 15.73 13.16
N PRO A 190 12.41 17.08 13.14
CA PRO A 190 12.98 17.82 12.02
C PRO A 190 14.44 17.49 11.75
N ASP A 191 15.21 17.17 12.80
CA ASP A 191 16.64 16.90 12.72
C ASP A 191 16.99 15.59 11.99
N TYR A 192 15.99 14.70 11.81
CA TYR A 192 16.20 13.41 11.13
C TYR A 192 16.14 13.47 9.61
N GLY A 193 15.64 14.56 9.02
CA GLY A 193 15.51 14.69 7.56
C GLY A 193 14.53 13.68 6.93
N ILE A 194 13.54 13.21 7.69
CA ILE A 194 12.59 12.13 7.29
C ILE A 194 11.83 12.50 6.01
N GLU A 195 11.54 13.76 5.81
CA GLU A 195 10.85 14.24 4.62
C GLU A 195 11.59 13.90 3.32
N GLN A 196 12.92 13.89 3.33
CA GLN A 196 13.74 13.61 2.14
C GLN A 196 13.84 12.11 1.86
N HIS A 197 14.22 11.32 2.87
CA HIS A 197 14.51 9.90 2.69
C HIS A 197 13.33 8.97 3.02
N LYS A 198 12.20 9.50 3.51
CA LYS A 198 10.97 8.73 3.83
C LYS A 198 11.24 7.47 4.68
N GLY A 199 12.26 7.51 5.54
CA GLY A 199 12.67 6.42 6.43
C GLY A 199 13.58 5.36 5.79
N TYR A 200 13.97 5.49 4.52
CA TYR A 200 14.91 4.55 3.88
C TYR A 200 16.33 4.70 4.44
N PRO A 201 17.18 3.64 4.38
CA PRO A 201 18.53 3.61 4.93
C PRO A 201 19.53 4.39 4.08
N THR A 202 19.29 5.70 3.89
CA THR A 202 20.24 6.59 3.25
C THR A 202 21.38 6.96 4.21
N ALA A 203 22.51 7.42 3.68
CA ALA A 203 23.62 7.90 4.51
C ALA A 203 23.17 8.99 5.50
N ALA A 204 22.33 9.95 5.05
CA ALA A 204 21.78 10.99 5.91
C ALA A 204 20.92 10.42 7.05
N HIS A 205 20.09 9.40 6.77
CA HIS A 205 19.27 8.76 7.82
C HIS A 205 20.14 8.03 8.84
N ILE A 206 21.16 7.30 8.39
CA ILE A 206 22.09 6.62 9.30
C ILE A 206 22.85 7.61 10.17
N GLN A 207 23.37 8.72 9.60
CA GLN A 207 24.02 9.79 10.35
C GLN A 207 23.08 10.43 11.38
N ALA A 208 21.82 10.68 11.02
CA ALA A 208 20.83 11.20 11.96
C ALA A 208 20.59 10.23 13.14
N ILE A 209 20.50 8.92 12.87
CA ILE A 209 20.38 7.89 13.92
C ILE A 209 21.65 7.85 14.79
N GLU A 210 22.82 8.04 14.22
CA GLU A 210 24.09 8.10 14.96
C GLU A 210 24.14 9.30 15.90
N HIS A 211 23.66 10.44 15.44
CA HIS A 211 23.73 11.68 16.20
C HIS A 211 22.60 11.84 17.21
N TYR A 212 21.38 11.57 16.81
CA TYR A 212 20.17 11.81 17.62
C TYR A 212 19.56 10.56 18.27
N GLY A 213 20.06 9.35 17.91
CA GLY A 213 19.60 8.09 18.46
C GLY A 213 18.46 7.44 17.68
N ILE A 214 17.88 6.39 18.30
CA ILE A 214 16.82 5.56 17.70
C ILE A 214 15.47 6.07 18.18
N LEU A 215 14.58 6.47 17.25
CA LEU A 215 13.20 6.83 17.56
C LEU A 215 12.35 5.60 17.87
N PRO A 216 11.23 5.75 18.62
CA PRO A 216 10.31 4.64 18.91
C PRO A 216 9.75 3.95 17.68
N MET A 217 9.60 4.67 16.56
CA MET A 217 9.07 4.16 15.30
C MET A 217 10.15 3.52 14.40
N HIS A 218 11.41 3.45 14.83
CA HIS A 218 12.41 2.68 14.13
C HIS A 218 12.17 1.19 14.30
N ARG A 219 12.40 0.43 13.22
CA ARG A 219 12.29 -1.03 13.19
C ARG A 219 13.54 -1.66 13.77
N LYS A 220 13.47 -2.04 15.03
CA LYS A 220 14.61 -2.55 15.82
C LYS A 220 15.14 -3.90 15.31
N SER A 221 14.34 -4.65 14.58
CA SER A 221 14.73 -5.91 13.95
C SER A 221 15.55 -5.75 12.66
N PHE A 222 15.54 -4.55 12.04
CA PHE A 222 16.25 -4.29 10.79
C PHE A 222 17.75 -4.09 11.03
N ALA A 223 18.58 -4.63 10.13
CA ALA A 223 20.02 -4.80 10.33
C ALA A 223 20.77 -3.56 10.86
N PRO A 224 20.69 -2.34 10.31
CA PRO A 224 21.46 -1.21 10.85
C PRO A 224 21.05 -0.89 12.29
N ILE A 225 19.76 -0.90 12.60
CA ILE A 225 19.22 -0.57 13.92
C ILE A 225 19.54 -1.69 14.92
N LYS A 226 19.32 -2.94 14.51
CA LYS A 226 19.56 -4.12 15.34
C LYS A 226 21.01 -4.18 15.80
N GLN A 227 21.97 -3.96 14.86
CA GLN A 227 23.39 -4.00 15.19
C GLN A 227 23.75 -2.92 16.23
N ARG A 228 23.30 -1.68 16.02
CA ARG A 228 23.53 -0.58 16.96
C ARG A 228 23.03 -0.88 18.38
N ILE A 229 21.82 -1.49 18.49
CA ILE A 229 21.28 -1.87 19.81
C ILE A 229 22.17 -2.95 20.48
N LEU A 230 22.72 -3.90 19.71
CA LEU A 230 23.60 -4.93 20.23
C LEU A 230 24.95 -4.36 20.68
N ASP A 231 25.54 -3.44 19.92
CA ASP A 231 26.81 -2.78 20.24
C ASP A 231 26.69 -1.97 21.54
N GLN A 232 25.63 -1.18 21.71
CA GLN A 232 25.37 -0.43 22.94
C GLN A 232 25.19 -1.34 24.17
N LYS A 233 24.60 -2.54 24.02
CA LYS A 233 24.48 -3.51 25.11
C LYS A 233 25.81 -4.18 25.45
N GLY A 234 26.65 -4.43 24.43
CA GLY A 234 28.00 -5.01 24.60
C GLY A 234 28.95 -4.08 25.36
N GLU A 235 28.91 -2.78 25.06
CA GLU A 235 29.73 -1.78 25.76
C GLU A 235 29.38 -1.63 27.25
N HIS A 236 28.08 -1.81 27.63
CA HIS A 236 27.65 -1.77 29.03
C HIS A 236 28.10 -2.99 29.83
N THR A 237 28.40 -4.11 29.17
CA THR A 237 28.82 -5.35 29.85
C THR A 237 30.32 -5.35 30.15
N VAL A 238 31.11 -4.53 29.46
CA VAL A 238 32.59 -4.48 29.61
C VAL A 238 33.00 -3.51 30.73
N ASN A 239 32.16 -2.56 31.12
CA ASN A 239 32.46 -1.55 32.13
C ASN A 239 32.12 -1.96 33.59
N ILE A 240 31.79 -3.23 33.85
CA ILE A 240 31.51 -3.77 35.19
C ILE A 240 32.56 -4.87 35.52
N ARG A 241 33.83 -4.57 35.32
CA ARG A 241 34.93 -5.42 35.83
C ARG A 241 35.99 -4.55 36.48
#